data_abc7768047b09452638c64d9e4d3e8be
#
_entry.id   abc7768047b09452638c64d9e4d3e8be
#
_cell.length_a   1.000
_cell.length_b   1.000
_cell.length_c   1.000
_cell.angle_alpha   90.00
_cell.angle_beta   90.00
_cell.angle_gamma   90.00
#
_symmetry.space_group_name_H-M   'P 1'
#
loop_
_entity.id
_entity.type
_entity.pdbx_description
1 polymer ?
#
loop_
_entity_poly.entity_id
_entity_poly.type
_entity_poly.pdbx_seq_one_letter_code
_entity_poly.pdbx_strand_id
1 'polypeptide(L)'
;QLDLASFYRAPRAAGEREHALGPGELVTEIVVPALAGRLAWSYEVRQRQTLDWSLATAAVVLAMRDGKVESARVVLGQVAPVPWRAQAAEELLRGKAIDAAVAGEAGEAAVAGARALSRNRYKIQLARVAVRRALLAATGHQEA
;
A
#
# COMPACT_ATOMS: atom_id res chain seq x y z
N GLN A 1 14.99 17.66 7.37
CA GLN A 1 14.09 16.98 6.44
C GLN A 1 14.47 15.49 6.40
N LEU A 2 13.47 14.60 6.48
CA LEU A 2 13.65 13.15 6.42
C LEU A 2 12.81 12.59 5.28
N ASP A 3 13.32 11.56 4.62
CA ASP A 3 12.51 10.74 3.72
C ASP A 3 11.52 9.93 4.54
N LEU A 4 10.34 9.68 3.97
CA LEU A 4 9.29 8.91 4.64
C LEU A 4 9.75 7.49 5.02
N ALA A 5 10.59 6.87 4.20
CA ALA A 5 11.16 5.56 4.49
C ALA A 5 12.13 5.57 5.70
N SER A 6 12.78 6.72 5.97
CA SER A 6 13.65 6.90 7.14
C SER A 6 12.89 7.39 8.37
N PHE A 7 11.69 7.96 8.17
CA PHE A 7 10.85 8.42 9.26
C PHE A 7 10.21 7.27 10.03
N TYR A 8 9.70 6.26 9.33
CA TYR A 8 9.09 5.10 9.96
C TYR A 8 10.12 4.04 10.33
N ARG A 9 9.97 3.47 11.52
CA ARG A 9 10.82 2.40 12.06
C ARG A 9 9.96 1.29 12.63
N ALA A 10 10.20 0.06 12.21
CA ALA A 10 9.59 -1.09 12.88
C ALA A 10 10.21 -1.25 14.28
N PRO A 11 9.42 -1.26 15.36
CA PRO A 11 9.92 -1.48 16.70
C PRO A 11 10.62 -2.84 16.82
N ARG A 12 11.78 -2.89 17.46
CA ARG A 12 12.55 -4.12 17.73
C ARG A 12 12.40 -4.61 19.17
N ALA A 13 11.95 -3.69 20.05
CA ALA A 13 11.75 -3.98 21.46
C ALA A 13 10.50 -3.24 21.98
N ALA A 14 9.98 -3.69 23.12
CA ALA A 14 8.87 -3.03 23.79
C ALA A 14 9.25 -1.60 24.19
N GLY A 15 8.35 -0.64 23.92
CA GLY A 15 8.56 0.78 24.22
C GLY A 15 9.29 1.57 23.15
N GLU A 16 9.81 0.94 22.09
CA GLU A 16 10.35 1.67 20.96
C GLU A 16 9.23 2.34 20.15
N ARG A 17 9.51 3.54 19.63
CA ARG A 17 8.58 4.29 18.78
C ARG A 17 8.65 3.82 17.33
N GLU A 18 7.52 3.88 16.64
CA GLU A 18 7.39 3.55 15.22
C GLU A 18 7.87 4.67 14.28
N HIS A 19 8.55 5.68 14.81
CA HIS A 19 9.03 6.84 14.08
C HIS A 19 10.38 7.36 14.60
N ALA A 20 11.05 8.17 13.78
CA ALA A 20 12.39 8.68 14.05
C ALA A 20 12.44 9.96 14.89
N LEU A 21 11.28 10.54 15.27
CA LEU A 21 11.25 11.76 16.08
C LEU A 21 11.89 11.56 17.44
N GLY A 22 12.78 12.47 17.82
CA GLY A 22 13.33 12.58 19.17
C GLY A 22 12.35 13.20 20.16
N PRO A 23 12.70 13.23 21.45
CA PRO A 23 11.95 13.98 22.47
C PRO A 23 11.88 15.47 22.10
N GLY A 24 10.69 16.05 22.14
CA GLY A 24 10.47 17.45 21.81
C GLY A 24 10.43 17.79 20.33
N GLU A 25 10.63 16.84 19.43
CA GLU A 25 10.47 17.05 17.98
C GLU A 25 9.01 16.83 17.55
N LEU A 26 8.60 17.59 16.55
CA LEU A 26 7.27 17.48 15.91
C LEU A 26 7.39 17.58 14.39
N VAL A 27 6.44 16.98 13.68
CA VAL A 27 6.32 17.13 12.23
C VAL A 27 5.68 18.48 11.94
N THR A 28 6.37 19.34 11.20
CA THR A 28 5.88 20.68 10.82
C THR A 28 5.23 20.69 9.44
N GLU A 29 5.69 19.82 8.54
CA GLU A 29 5.15 19.71 7.19
C GLU A 29 5.37 18.32 6.60
N ILE A 30 4.55 17.98 5.60
CA ILE A 30 4.72 16.79 4.76
C ILE A 30 4.75 17.28 3.32
N VAL A 31 5.87 17.05 2.62
CA VAL A 31 6.03 17.40 1.21
C VAL A 31 5.65 16.22 0.34
N VAL A 32 4.57 16.37 -0.43
CA VAL A 32 4.10 15.36 -1.37
C VAL A 32 4.42 15.83 -2.80
N PRO A 33 5.26 15.10 -3.56
CA PRO A 33 5.53 15.43 -4.95
C PRO A 33 4.27 15.39 -5.81
N ALA A 34 4.18 16.24 -6.82
CA ALA A 34 3.10 16.20 -7.79
C ALA A 34 3.05 14.84 -8.53
N LEU A 35 1.86 14.40 -8.88
CA LEU A 35 1.66 13.12 -9.60
C LEU A 35 2.31 13.10 -10.99
N ALA A 36 2.45 14.26 -11.66
CA ALA A 36 3.13 14.40 -12.95
C ALA A 36 2.64 13.38 -14.01
N GLY A 37 1.33 13.26 -14.19
CA GLY A 37 0.72 12.35 -15.15
C GLY A 37 0.63 10.88 -14.71
N ARG A 38 1.05 10.56 -13.49
CA ARG A 38 0.86 9.22 -12.92
C ARG A 38 -0.58 9.00 -12.49
N LEU A 39 -1.03 7.76 -12.56
CA LEU A 39 -2.29 7.33 -11.98
C LEU A 39 -2.08 7.02 -10.51
N ALA A 40 -3.02 7.43 -9.66
CA ALA A 40 -2.97 7.12 -8.23
C ALA A 40 -4.36 6.77 -7.71
N TRP A 41 -4.44 5.79 -6.85
CA TRP A 41 -5.66 5.41 -6.16
C TRP A 41 -5.37 4.80 -4.80
N SER A 42 -6.36 4.84 -3.92
CA SER A 42 -6.32 4.09 -2.66
C SER A 42 -7.63 3.33 -2.48
N TYR A 43 -7.51 2.15 -1.90
CA TYR A 43 -8.66 1.34 -1.51
C TYR A 43 -8.55 0.95 -0.04
N GLU A 44 -9.66 1.13 0.68
CA GLU A 44 -9.75 0.83 2.10
C GLU A 44 -10.81 -0.22 2.35
N VAL A 45 -10.43 -1.27 3.08
CA VAL A 45 -11.38 -2.27 3.60
C VAL A 45 -11.77 -1.85 5.01
N ARG A 46 -13.04 -1.52 5.21
CA ARG A 46 -13.61 -1.11 6.50
C ARG A 46 -14.72 -2.06 6.90
N GLN A 47 -14.96 -2.18 8.18
CA GLN A 47 -16.08 -2.97 8.71
C GLN A 47 -17.40 -2.19 8.62
N ARG A 48 -17.34 -0.87 8.67
CA ARG A 48 -18.48 0.05 8.57
C ARG A 48 -18.19 1.16 7.57
N GLN A 49 -19.21 1.69 6.93
CA GLN A 49 -19.09 2.84 6.00
C GLN A 49 -19.00 4.20 6.71
N THR A 50 -18.76 4.23 8.00
CA THR A 50 -18.61 5.43 8.81
C THR A 50 -17.14 5.71 9.14
N LEU A 51 -16.87 6.72 9.97
CA LEU A 51 -15.54 6.99 10.55
C LEU A 51 -15.10 5.80 11.41
N ASP A 52 -14.49 4.82 10.77
CA ASP A 52 -13.95 3.62 11.40
C ASP A 52 -12.54 3.35 10.88
N TRP A 53 -11.70 2.74 11.71
CA TRP A 53 -10.36 2.34 11.32
C TRP A 53 -10.42 1.27 10.23
N SER A 54 -9.62 1.46 9.18
CA SER A 54 -9.52 0.46 8.12
C SER A 54 -8.89 -0.83 8.63
N LEU A 55 -9.42 -1.97 8.21
CA LEU A 55 -8.83 -3.29 8.49
C LEU A 55 -7.59 -3.55 7.64
N ALA A 56 -7.59 -3.06 6.41
CA ALA A 56 -6.46 -3.05 5.49
C ALA A 56 -6.64 -1.91 4.49
N THR A 57 -5.55 -1.30 4.06
CA THR A 57 -5.55 -0.29 3.00
C THR A 57 -4.50 -0.65 1.96
N ALA A 58 -4.74 -0.25 0.71
CA ALA A 58 -3.74 -0.27 -0.34
C ALA A 58 -3.73 1.07 -1.06
N ALA A 59 -2.56 1.69 -1.18
CA ALA A 59 -2.33 2.87 -1.99
C ALA A 59 -1.42 2.49 -3.16
N VAL A 60 -1.79 2.90 -4.37
CA VAL A 60 -1.04 2.62 -5.59
C VAL A 60 -0.76 3.91 -6.34
N VAL A 61 0.45 4.01 -6.91
CA VAL A 61 0.83 5.04 -7.87
C VAL A 61 1.49 4.35 -9.05
N LEU A 62 1.01 4.63 -10.25
CA LEU A 62 1.43 3.97 -11.49
C LEU A 62 1.93 5.02 -12.49
N ALA A 63 3.14 4.84 -13.02
CA ALA A 63 3.55 5.47 -14.26
C ALA A 63 3.24 4.51 -15.40
N MET A 64 2.48 4.99 -16.39
CA MET A 64 2.06 4.19 -17.55
C MET A 64 2.78 4.66 -18.81
N ARG A 65 3.18 3.71 -19.67
CA ARG A 65 3.70 3.97 -21.00
C ARG A 65 3.12 2.93 -21.97
N ASP A 66 2.51 3.40 -23.06
CA ASP A 66 1.91 2.54 -24.09
C ASP A 66 0.92 1.51 -23.53
N GLY A 67 0.08 1.91 -22.57
CA GLY A 67 -0.90 1.04 -21.92
C GLY A 67 -0.30 0.04 -20.91
N LYS A 68 1.01 0.07 -20.65
CA LYS A 68 1.72 -0.82 -19.74
C LYS A 68 2.31 -0.05 -18.55
N VAL A 69 2.47 -0.74 -17.44
CA VAL A 69 3.12 -0.18 -16.24
C VAL A 69 4.62 -0.01 -16.48
N GLU A 70 5.10 1.22 -16.52
CA GLU A 70 6.53 1.53 -16.54
C GLU A 70 7.14 1.40 -15.14
N SER A 71 6.44 1.94 -14.15
CA SER A 71 6.80 1.79 -12.73
C SER A 71 5.57 1.83 -11.84
N ALA A 72 5.62 1.14 -10.72
CA ALA A 72 4.56 1.11 -9.73
C ALA A 72 5.11 1.41 -8.33
N ARG A 73 4.25 1.95 -7.48
CA ARG A 73 4.38 1.97 -6.03
C ARG A 73 3.11 1.37 -5.45
N VAL A 74 3.29 0.36 -4.62
CA VAL A 74 2.20 -0.34 -3.93
C VAL A 74 2.52 -0.37 -2.46
N VAL A 75 1.71 0.31 -1.66
CA VAL A 75 1.91 0.43 -0.21
C VAL A 75 0.65 -0.04 0.51
N LEU A 76 0.84 -0.96 1.43
CA LEU A 76 -0.20 -1.46 2.33
C LEU A 76 -0.16 -0.72 3.66
N GLY A 77 -1.32 -0.37 4.19
CA GLY A 77 -1.52 0.15 5.53
C GLY A 77 -2.34 -0.78 6.41
N GLN A 78 -2.25 -0.61 7.72
CA GLN A 78 -2.96 -1.40 8.75
C GLN A 78 -2.57 -2.90 8.80
N VAL A 79 -1.44 -3.27 8.20
CA VAL A 79 -0.95 -4.65 8.12
C VAL A 79 0.39 -4.87 8.81
N ALA A 80 1.09 -3.79 9.13
CA ALA A 80 2.38 -3.78 9.83
C ALA A 80 2.47 -2.54 10.74
N PRO A 81 3.44 -2.47 11.66
CA PRO A 81 3.69 -1.27 12.49
C PRO A 81 4.04 -0.03 11.66
N VAL A 82 4.55 -0.22 10.46
CA VAL A 82 4.91 0.85 9.52
C VAL A 82 4.22 0.63 8.17
N PRO A 83 4.08 1.67 7.30
CA PRO A 83 3.61 1.48 5.94
C PRO A 83 4.43 0.41 5.22
N TRP A 84 3.77 -0.62 4.70
CA TRP A 84 4.43 -1.77 4.08
C TRP A 84 4.48 -1.63 2.57
N ARG A 85 5.67 -1.48 2.01
CA ARG A 85 5.86 -1.43 0.57
C ARG A 85 5.92 -2.83 -0.03
N ALA A 86 5.00 -3.15 -0.93
CA ALA A 86 4.88 -4.45 -1.58
C ALA A 86 5.76 -4.54 -2.84
N GLN A 87 7.09 -4.61 -2.68
CA GLN A 87 8.06 -4.59 -3.79
C GLN A 87 7.82 -5.72 -4.79
N ALA A 88 7.49 -6.93 -4.34
CA ALA A 88 7.19 -8.06 -5.21
C ALA A 88 6.01 -7.78 -6.16
N ALA A 89 4.97 -7.08 -5.68
CA ALA A 89 3.87 -6.65 -6.52
C ALA A 89 4.31 -5.58 -7.54
N GLU A 90 5.14 -4.61 -7.12
CA GLU A 90 5.66 -3.57 -8.01
C GLU A 90 6.50 -4.17 -9.16
N GLU A 91 7.34 -5.15 -8.87
CA GLU A 91 8.16 -5.87 -9.84
C GLU A 91 7.30 -6.68 -10.82
N LEU A 92 6.29 -7.40 -10.30
CA LEU A 92 5.35 -8.17 -11.10
C LEU A 92 4.59 -7.31 -12.11
N LEU A 93 4.18 -6.11 -11.72
CA LEU A 93 3.41 -5.19 -12.55
C LEU A 93 4.20 -4.60 -13.72
N ARG A 94 5.52 -4.48 -13.61
CA ARG A 94 6.36 -3.80 -14.61
C ARG A 94 6.22 -4.44 -15.98
N GLY A 95 5.95 -3.63 -17.00
CA GLY A 95 5.78 -4.03 -18.39
C GLY A 95 4.45 -4.70 -18.70
N LYS A 96 3.56 -4.87 -17.74
CA LYS A 96 2.23 -5.46 -17.93
C LYS A 96 1.14 -4.39 -18.13
N ALA A 97 0.13 -4.69 -18.90
CA ALA A 97 -1.16 -4.00 -18.87
C ALA A 97 -1.95 -4.51 -17.66
N ILE A 98 -2.68 -3.63 -16.98
CA ILE A 98 -3.46 -4.02 -15.81
C ILE A 98 -4.85 -4.46 -16.26
N ASP A 99 -5.16 -5.72 -16.01
CA ASP A 99 -6.48 -6.33 -16.08
C ASP A 99 -6.82 -7.03 -14.75
N ALA A 100 -7.94 -7.70 -14.69
CA ALA A 100 -8.40 -8.40 -13.49
C ALA A 100 -7.45 -9.54 -13.05
N ALA A 101 -6.80 -10.21 -14.01
CA ALA A 101 -5.87 -11.30 -13.74
C ALA A 101 -4.54 -10.75 -13.17
N VAL A 102 -3.93 -9.79 -13.85
CA VAL A 102 -2.69 -9.13 -13.43
C VAL A 102 -2.86 -8.43 -12.08
N ALA A 103 -3.99 -7.74 -11.85
CA ALA A 103 -4.29 -7.13 -10.56
C ALA A 103 -4.45 -8.19 -9.44
N GLY A 104 -5.03 -9.34 -9.77
CA GLY A 104 -5.11 -10.49 -8.85
C GLY A 104 -3.74 -11.06 -8.48
N GLU A 105 -2.88 -11.32 -9.49
CA GLU A 105 -1.50 -11.79 -9.30
C GLU A 105 -0.68 -10.80 -8.44
N ALA A 106 -0.82 -9.49 -8.70
CA ALA A 106 -0.15 -8.47 -7.91
C ALA A 106 -0.64 -8.45 -6.44
N GLY A 107 -1.94 -8.68 -6.22
CA GLY A 107 -2.49 -8.85 -4.88
C GLY A 107 -1.88 -10.04 -4.14
N GLU A 108 -1.72 -11.20 -4.80
CA GLU A 108 -1.04 -12.37 -4.22
C GLU A 108 0.43 -12.07 -3.91
N ALA A 109 1.15 -11.46 -4.86
CA ALA A 109 2.55 -11.09 -4.67
C ALA A 109 2.75 -10.10 -3.51
N ALA A 110 1.81 -9.18 -3.31
CA ALA A 110 1.86 -8.20 -2.23
C ALA A 110 1.81 -8.83 -0.82
N VAL A 111 1.18 -9.99 -0.68
CA VAL A 111 1.00 -10.68 0.59
C VAL A 111 1.77 -11.99 0.72
N ALA A 112 2.61 -12.36 -0.27
CA ALA A 112 3.32 -13.64 -0.29
C ALA A 112 4.20 -13.89 0.96
N GLY A 113 4.74 -12.84 1.57
CA GLY A 113 5.54 -12.92 2.81
C GLY A 113 4.73 -12.70 4.11
N ALA A 114 3.41 -12.54 4.02
CA ALA A 114 2.59 -12.20 5.18
C ALA A 114 2.47 -13.38 6.16
N ARG A 115 2.65 -13.08 7.45
CA ARG A 115 2.48 -14.05 8.53
C ARG A 115 1.33 -13.62 9.42
N ALA A 116 0.33 -14.48 9.55
CA ALA A 116 -0.77 -14.24 10.45
C ALA A 116 -0.30 -14.38 11.91
N LEU A 117 -0.80 -13.49 12.76
CA LEU A 117 -0.77 -13.63 14.21
C LEU A 117 -1.95 -14.52 14.67
N SER A 118 -2.24 -14.54 15.98
CA SER A 118 -3.18 -15.49 16.57
C SER A 118 -4.58 -15.53 15.93
N ARG A 119 -5.18 -14.37 15.58
CA ARG A 119 -6.57 -14.29 15.13
C ARG A 119 -6.79 -13.37 13.93
N ASN A 120 -5.76 -13.00 13.18
CA ASN A 120 -5.84 -12.02 12.09
C ASN A 120 -5.56 -12.59 10.69
N ARG A 121 -5.63 -13.91 10.49
CA ARG A 121 -5.39 -14.57 9.20
C ARG A 121 -6.27 -13.99 8.07
N TYR A 122 -7.51 -13.61 8.38
CA TYR A 122 -8.44 -12.99 7.44
C TYR A 122 -7.89 -11.68 6.82
N LYS A 123 -7.02 -10.95 7.54
CA LYS A 123 -6.43 -9.70 7.05
C LYS A 123 -5.52 -9.90 5.84
N ILE A 124 -4.90 -11.06 5.67
CA ILE A 124 -4.10 -11.39 4.49
C ILE A 124 -4.99 -11.32 3.25
N GLN A 125 -6.18 -11.94 3.31
CA GLN A 125 -7.16 -11.87 2.23
C GLN A 125 -7.64 -10.43 1.96
N LEU A 126 -7.90 -9.65 3.03
CA LEU A 126 -8.33 -8.26 2.87
C LEU A 126 -7.26 -7.40 2.20
N ALA A 127 -5.99 -7.55 2.60
CA ALA A 127 -4.87 -6.83 2.00
C ALA A 127 -4.69 -7.19 0.51
N ARG A 128 -4.78 -8.48 0.16
CA ARG A 128 -4.75 -8.96 -1.22
C ARG A 128 -5.84 -8.30 -2.08
N VAL A 129 -7.08 -8.32 -1.61
CA VAL A 129 -8.22 -7.73 -2.32
C VAL A 129 -8.08 -6.21 -2.40
N ALA A 130 -7.57 -5.56 -1.36
CA ALA A 130 -7.35 -4.11 -1.39
C ALA A 130 -6.36 -3.70 -2.49
N VAL A 131 -5.25 -4.44 -2.66
CA VAL A 131 -4.29 -4.19 -3.77
C VAL A 131 -4.96 -4.37 -5.13
N ARG A 132 -5.65 -5.50 -5.33
CA ARG A 132 -6.36 -5.76 -6.59
C ARG A 132 -7.32 -4.63 -6.94
N ARG A 133 -8.18 -4.23 -6.01
CA ARG A 133 -9.16 -3.17 -6.23
C ARG A 133 -8.55 -1.79 -6.44
N ALA A 134 -7.49 -1.47 -5.72
CA ALA A 134 -6.77 -0.21 -5.91
C ALA A 134 -6.15 -0.12 -7.31
N LEU A 135 -5.56 -1.21 -7.83
CA LEU A 135 -4.98 -1.27 -9.18
C LEU A 135 -6.05 -1.12 -10.26
N LEU A 136 -7.17 -1.84 -10.15
CA LEU A 136 -8.26 -1.76 -11.11
C LEU A 136 -8.89 -0.36 -11.12
N ALA A 137 -9.15 0.22 -9.95
CA ALA A 137 -9.71 1.56 -9.85
C ALA A 137 -8.75 2.63 -10.41
N ALA A 138 -7.44 2.51 -10.17
CA ALA A 138 -6.44 3.42 -10.72
C ALA A 138 -6.41 3.44 -12.24
N THR A 139 -6.77 2.33 -12.91
CA THR A 139 -6.79 2.17 -14.37
C THR A 139 -8.19 2.29 -14.98
N GLY A 140 -9.19 2.70 -14.19
CA GLY A 140 -10.56 2.90 -14.66
C GLY A 140 -11.41 1.62 -14.81
N HIS A 141 -10.89 0.47 -14.36
CA HIS A 141 -11.62 -0.78 -14.32
C HIS A 141 -12.35 -0.87 -12.95
N GLN A 142 -13.61 -0.49 -12.91
CA GLN A 142 -14.43 -0.70 -11.70
C GLN A 142 -15.00 -2.13 -11.72
N GLU A 143 -14.80 -2.86 -10.62
CA GLU A 143 -15.57 -4.08 -10.37
C GLU A 143 -16.97 -3.67 -9.90
N ALA A 144 -17.98 -4.19 -10.57
CA ALA A 144 -19.38 -4.06 -10.17
C ALA A 144 -19.64 -4.76 -8.82
#